data_57cea99448c178fb90ded082775afa8d
#
_entry.id   57cea99448c178fb90ded082775afa8d
#
_cell.length_a   1.000
_cell.length_b   1.000
_cell.length_c   1.000
_cell.angle_alpha   90.00
_cell.angle_beta   90.00
_cell.angle_gamma   90.00
#
_symmetry.space_group_name_H-M   'P 1'
#
loop_
_entity.id
_entity.type
_entity.pdbx_description
1 polymer ?
#
loop_
_entity_poly.entity_id
_entity_poly.type
_entity_poly.pdbx_seq_one_letter_code
_entity_poly.pdbx_strand_id
1 'polypeptide(L)'
;KIAESDNGEVAALQYKKGPYYGVQFHPEVVHTKEGTTIISNFLFNISNCTPSWTSSNFVSNSIKSIRESVGPHHNVVCGLSGGVDSSVMATLMHRAIGDRSKCIFVDHGLLRKDEADEVMGSLKDGLNLNITKIQAEDIFLEKLDGVSDPEKKRKIIGEQFIRTFENTTKDMENISFLAQGTLYPDVIESGGSKLGPAVTIKSHHNVGGLPDDLEFKLIEPLRD
;
A
#
# COMPACT_ATOMS: atom_id res chain seq x y z
N LYS A 1 27.35 -6.16 28.51
CA LYS A 1 27.76 -5.58 27.21
C LYS A 1 28.27 -6.66 26.29
N ILE A 2 27.90 -6.64 25.01
CA ILE A 2 28.32 -7.61 23.99
C ILE A 2 29.01 -6.93 22.79
N ALA A 3 28.89 -5.60 22.66
CA ALA A 3 29.66 -4.80 21.72
C ALA A 3 29.94 -3.40 22.26
N GLU A 4 30.99 -2.76 21.76
CA GLU A 4 31.38 -1.39 22.05
C GLU A 4 31.66 -0.65 20.72
N SER A 5 31.55 0.67 20.78
CA SER A 5 32.01 1.58 19.72
C SER A 5 33.40 2.15 20.04
N ASP A 6 34.04 2.76 19.06
CA ASP A 6 35.35 3.42 19.24
C ASP A 6 35.33 4.53 20.31
N ASN A 7 34.16 5.06 20.61
CA ASN A 7 33.94 6.06 21.66
C ASN A 7 33.78 5.47 23.05
N GLY A 8 33.98 4.16 23.24
CA GLY A 8 33.85 3.46 24.51
C GLY A 8 32.44 3.24 25.01
N GLU A 9 31.43 3.61 24.25
CA GLU A 9 30.02 3.44 24.57
C GLU A 9 29.56 1.99 24.38
N VAL A 10 28.42 1.66 25.00
CA VAL A 10 27.78 0.37 24.81
C VAL A 10 27.07 0.37 23.47
N ALA A 11 27.61 -0.30 22.46
CA ALA A 11 26.99 -0.43 21.14
C ALA A 11 25.92 -1.54 21.10
N ALA A 12 26.14 -2.62 21.89
CA ALA A 12 25.12 -3.66 22.04
C ALA A 12 25.18 -4.31 23.42
N LEU A 13 24.04 -4.81 23.89
CA LEU A 13 23.89 -5.45 25.18
C LEU A 13 22.99 -6.69 25.10
N GLN A 14 23.20 -7.60 26.01
CA GLN A 14 22.35 -8.76 26.26
C GLN A 14 21.93 -8.76 27.73
N TYR A 15 20.68 -9.03 28.01
CA TYR A 15 20.21 -9.23 29.35
C TYR A 15 20.58 -10.64 29.85
N LYS A 16 21.21 -10.71 31.05
CA LYS A 16 21.77 -11.96 31.57
C LYS A 16 20.75 -13.05 31.93
N LYS A 17 19.50 -12.67 32.19
CA LYS A 17 18.45 -13.58 32.66
C LYS A 17 17.41 -13.93 31.61
N GLY A 18 17.66 -13.61 30.34
CA GLY A 18 16.71 -13.89 29.25
C GLY A 18 17.25 -13.54 27.88
N PRO A 19 16.57 -13.93 26.81
CA PRO A 19 16.99 -13.73 25.42
C PRO A 19 16.65 -12.31 24.91
N TYR A 20 16.97 -11.29 25.72
CA TYR A 20 16.74 -9.90 25.35
C TYR A 20 18.05 -9.27 24.91
N TYR A 21 18.03 -8.70 23.71
CA TYR A 21 19.18 -8.04 23.09
C TYR A 21 18.81 -6.62 22.71
N GLY A 22 19.75 -5.70 22.83
CA GLY A 22 19.57 -4.32 22.43
C GLY A 22 20.79 -3.83 21.66
N VAL A 23 20.55 -3.01 20.64
CA VAL A 23 21.59 -2.35 19.85
C VAL A 23 21.35 -0.83 19.83
N GLN A 24 22.44 -0.04 19.78
CA GLN A 24 22.39 1.42 19.72
C GLN A 24 22.59 1.95 18.30
N PHE A 25 22.54 1.08 17.31
CA PHE A 25 22.71 1.40 15.90
C PHE A 25 21.64 0.70 15.07
N HIS A 26 21.55 1.06 13.82
CA HIS A 26 20.61 0.52 12.83
C HIS A 26 21.26 -0.63 12.06
N PRO A 27 21.01 -1.90 12.38
CA PRO A 27 21.60 -3.02 11.66
C PRO A 27 21.02 -3.19 10.25
N GLU A 28 19.83 -2.64 9.98
CA GLU A 28 19.12 -2.75 8.71
C GLU A 28 19.62 -1.81 7.62
N VAL A 29 20.40 -0.77 7.99
CA VAL A 29 20.86 0.22 6.99
C VAL A 29 22.13 -0.24 6.27
N VAL A 30 22.28 0.16 4.99
CA VAL A 30 23.42 -0.21 4.13
C VAL A 30 24.79 0.18 4.68
N HIS A 31 24.86 1.18 5.55
CA HIS A 31 26.11 1.63 6.16
C HIS A 31 26.60 0.76 7.33
N THR A 32 25.74 -0.08 7.88
CA THR A 32 26.13 -1.03 8.92
C THR A 32 26.75 -2.25 8.29
N LYS A 33 28.09 -2.36 8.40
CA LYS A 33 28.82 -3.55 7.98
C LYS A 33 28.27 -4.75 8.77
N GLU A 34 28.08 -5.89 8.10
CA GLU A 34 27.56 -7.12 8.72
C GLU A 34 26.16 -6.99 9.35
N GLY A 35 25.40 -5.92 9.04
CA GLY A 35 24.06 -5.73 9.58
C GLY A 35 23.12 -6.89 9.29
N THR A 36 23.14 -7.41 8.06
CA THR A 36 22.37 -8.59 7.64
C THR A 36 22.77 -9.84 8.45
N THR A 37 24.07 -10.01 8.74
CA THR A 37 24.56 -11.12 9.57
C THR A 37 24.05 -11.01 11.01
N ILE A 38 24.06 -9.81 11.58
CA ILE A 38 23.52 -9.54 12.93
C ILE A 38 22.03 -9.89 13.00
N ILE A 39 21.24 -9.42 12.03
CA ILE A 39 19.80 -9.69 11.95
C ILE A 39 19.55 -11.19 11.76
N SER A 40 20.27 -11.85 10.85
CA SER A 40 20.15 -13.28 10.59
C SER A 40 20.47 -14.11 11.84
N ASN A 41 21.52 -13.78 12.56
CA ASN A 41 21.88 -14.46 13.81
C ASN A 41 20.78 -14.33 14.86
N PHE A 42 20.20 -13.13 15.01
CA PHE A 42 19.09 -12.95 15.93
C PHE A 42 17.86 -13.76 15.52
N LEU A 43 17.46 -13.69 14.27
CA LEU A 43 16.26 -14.38 13.78
C LEU A 43 16.40 -15.88 13.82
N PHE A 44 17.50 -16.43 13.31
CA PHE A 44 17.60 -17.87 13.08
C PHE A 44 18.30 -18.62 14.20
N ASN A 45 19.33 -18.03 14.83
CA ASN A 45 20.10 -18.71 15.87
C ASN A 45 19.61 -18.42 17.29
N ILE A 46 19.01 -17.24 17.54
CA ILE A 46 18.54 -16.85 18.86
C ILE A 46 17.02 -17.07 18.98
N SER A 47 16.25 -16.53 18.04
CA SER A 47 14.79 -16.59 18.05
C SER A 47 14.23 -17.85 17.39
N ASN A 48 15.07 -18.66 16.75
CA ASN A 48 14.68 -19.89 16.03
C ASN A 48 13.52 -19.66 15.02
N CYS A 49 13.48 -18.50 14.37
CA CYS A 49 12.49 -18.21 13.36
C CYS A 49 12.69 -19.12 12.14
N THR A 50 11.61 -19.65 11.62
CA THR A 50 11.63 -20.39 10.36
C THR A 50 11.34 -19.43 9.23
N PRO A 51 12.16 -19.36 8.14
CA PRO A 51 11.92 -18.48 7.00
C PRO A 51 10.76 -19.04 6.17
N SER A 52 9.53 -18.75 6.57
CA SER A 52 8.31 -19.20 5.90
C SER A 52 7.75 -18.19 4.91
N TRP A 53 8.16 -16.92 5.01
CA TRP A 53 7.75 -15.89 4.07
C TRP A 53 8.58 -15.96 2.79
N THR A 54 7.91 -16.16 1.67
CA THR A 54 8.48 -16.09 0.32
C THR A 54 7.50 -15.35 -0.58
N SER A 55 7.99 -14.70 -1.64
CA SER A 55 7.12 -14.01 -2.61
C SER A 55 6.08 -14.95 -3.23
N SER A 56 6.44 -16.23 -3.46
CA SER A 56 5.51 -17.23 -3.97
C SER A 56 4.40 -17.57 -2.97
N ASN A 57 4.74 -17.74 -1.70
CA ASN A 57 3.77 -18.00 -0.64
C ASN A 57 2.88 -16.79 -0.42
N PHE A 58 3.46 -15.57 -0.44
CA PHE A 58 2.70 -14.33 -0.36
C PHE A 58 1.64 -14.27 -1.47
N VAL A 59 2.03 -14.44 -2.74
CA VAL A 59 1.08 -14.41 -3.87
C VAL A 59 -0.03 -15.46 -3.71
N SER A 60 0.32 -16.68 -3.34
CA SER A 60 -0.65 -17.76 -3.16
C SER A 60 -1.63 -17.48 -2.02
N ASN A 61 -1.14 -16.99 -0.89
CA ASN A 61 -1.93 -16.65 0.28
C ASN A 61 -2.84 -15.44 0.00
N SER A 62 -2.31 -14.40 -0.66
CA SER A 62 -3.10 -13.22 -1.05
C SER A 62 -4.24 -13.59 -2.00
N ILE A 63 -3.98 -14.42 -3.02
CA ILE A 63 -5.03 -14.89 -3.93
C ILE A 63 -6.12 -15.66 -3.17
N LYS A 64 -5.74 -16.52 -2.23
CA LYS A 64 -6.69 -17.26 -1.40
C LYS A 64 -7.51 -16.32 -0.53
N SER A 65 -6.87 -15.41 0.20
CA SER A 65 -7.51 -14.41 1.06
C SER A 65 -8.49 -13.52 0.30
N ILE A 66 -8.10 -13.05 -0.91
CA ILE A 66 -8.99 -12.27 -1.78
C ILE A 66 -10.24 -13.07 -2.13
N ARG A 67 -10.09 -14.33 -2.56
CA ARG A 67 -11.24 -15.19 -2.92
C ARG A 67 -12.20 -15.39 -1.76
N GLU A 68 -11.66 -15.62 -0.57
CA GLU A 68 -12.46 -15.81 0.66
C GLU A 68 -13.21 -14.53 1.05
N SER A 69 -12.53 -13.38 0.97
CA SER A 69 -13.10 -12.08 1.35
C SER A 69 -14.18 -11.59 0.37
N VAL A 70 -13.94 -11.74 -0.93
CA VAL A 70 -14.85 -11.27 -1.98
C VAL A 70 -16.01 -12.24 -2.18
N GLY A 71 -15.78 -13.54 -1.97
CA GLY A 71 -16.77 -14.56 -2.25
C GLY A 71 -17.06 -14.74 -3.75
N PRO A 72 -18.05 -15.56 -4.11
CA PRO A 72 -18.30 -15.95 -5.50
C PRO A 72 -19.11 -14.94 -6.32
N HIS A 73 -19.85 -14.03 -5.68
CA HIS A 73 -20.88 -13.22 -6.35
C HIS A 73 -20.58 -11.73 -6.45
N HIS A 74 -19.58 -11.24 -5.71
CA HIS A 74 -19.26 -9.81 -5.69
C HIS A 74 -18.18 -9.44 -6.73
N ASN A 75 -18.34 -8.25 -7.27
CA ASN A 75 -17.34 -7.59 -8.09
C ASN A 75 -16.53 -6.60 -7.23
N VAL A 76 -15.31 -6.32 -7.66
CA VAL A 76 -14.40 -5.40 -6.99
C VAL A 76 -13.96 -4.34 -7.97
N VAL A 77 -14.07 -3.08 -7.59
CA VAL A 77 -13.43 -1.99 -8.34
C VAL A 77 -11.98 -1.82 -7.87
N CYS A 78 -11.06 -1.74 -8.80
CA CYS A 78 -9.63 -1.57 -8.56
C CYS A 78 -9.17 -0.23 -9.09
N GLY A 79 -8.79 0.69 -8.23
CA GLY A 79 -8.20 1.97 -8.61
C GLY A 79 -6.76 1.79 -9.08
N LEU A 80 -6.45 2.26 -10.28
CA LEU A 80 -5.10 2.23 -10.84
C LEU A 80 -4.50 3.64 -10.87
N SER A 81 -3.30 3.78 -10.33
CA SER A 81 -2.52 5.02 -10.38
C SER A 81 -1.36 4.98 -11.39
N GLY A 82 -1.12 3.81 -11.99
CA GLY A 82 0.05 3.55 -12.82
C GLY A 82 1.33 3.23 -12.03
N GLY A 83 1.31 3.36 -10.71
CA GLY A 83 2.41 2.93 -9.84
C GLY A 83 2.51 1.40 -9.69
N VAL A 84 3.67 0.94 -9.23
CA VAL A 84 3.96 -0.50 -9.02
C VAL A 84 2.92 -1.15 -8.10
N ASP A 85 2.58 -0.50 -7.00
CA ASP A 85 1.70 -1.06 -5.96
C ASP A 85 0.29 -1.30 -6.48
N SER A 86 -0.29 -0.31 -7.18
CA SER A 86 -1.61 -0.46 -7.80
C SER A 86 -1.61 -1.52 -8.90
N SER A 87 -0.51 -1.67 -9.63
CA SER A 87 -0.36 -2.69 -10.68
C SER A 87 -0.26 -4.11 -10.10
N VAL A 88 0.51 -4.28 -9.02
CA VAL A 88 0.62 -5.56 -8.29
C VAL A 88 -0.72 -5.93 -7.66
N MET A 89 -1.37 -4.97 -6.99
CA MET A 89 -2.71 -5.14 -6.41
C MET A 89 -3.71 -5.60 -7.48
N ALA A 90 -3.82 -4.89 -8.60
CA ALA A 90 -4.75 -5.24 -9.66
C ALA A 90 -4.44 -6.61 -10.29
N THR A 91 -3.17 -6.97 -10.43
CA THR A 91 -2.74 -8.28 -10.91
C THR A 91 -3.16 -9.40 -9.94
N LEU A 92 -2.97 -9.20 -8.64
CA LEU A 92 -3.42 -10.16 -7.61
C LEU A 92 -4.95 -10.32 -7.64
N MET A 93 -5.67 -9.20 -7.72
CA MET A 93 -7.13 -9.21 -7.84
C MET A 93 -7.59 -9.97 -9.09
N HIS A 94 -7.02 -9.69 -10.25
CA HIS A 94 -7.36 -10.37 -11.50
C HIS A 94 -7.05 -11.88 -11.43
N ARG A 95 -5.90 -12.27 -10.87
CA ARG A 95 -5.55 -13.69 -10.67
C ARG A 95 -6.47 -14.40 -9.67
N ALA A 96 -7.02 -13.68 -8.71
CA ALA A 96 -7.92 -14.23 -7.72
C ALA A 96 -9.35 -14.41 -8.24
N ILE A 97 -9.91 -13.38 -8.88
CA ILE A 97 -11.34 -13.32 -9.22
C ILE A 97 -11.65 -13.05 -10.71
N GLY A 98 -10.61 -12.99 -11.57
CA GLY A 98 -10.77 -12.79 -13.02
C GLY A 98 -11.52 -11.51 -13.39
N ASP A 99 -12.47 -11.59 -14.29
CA ASP A 99 -13.23 -10.47 -14.83
C ASP A 99 -14.13 -9.76 -13.81
N ARG A 100 -14.28 -10.32 -12.61
CA ARG A 100 -14.94 -9.65 -11.49
C ARG A 100 -14.09 -8.52 -10.87
N SER A 101 -12.82 -8.43 -11.23
CA SER A 101 -11.92 -7.32 -10.94
C SER A 101 -12.08 -6.26 -12.02
N LYS A 102 -12.76 -5.16 -11.70
CA LYS A 102 -13.02 -4.03 -12.61
C LYS A 102 -11.97 -2.96 -12.39
N CYS A 103 -10.98 -2.91 -13.28
CA CYS A 103 -9.89 -1.94 -13.16
C CYS A 103 -10.30 -0.58 -13.76
N ILE A 104 -10.12 0.49 -13.01
CA ILE A 104 -10.43 1.87 -13.42
C ILE A 104 -9.18 2.72 -13.27
N PHE A 105 -8.81 3.40 -14.35
CA PHE A 105 -7.77 4.41 -14.37
C PHE A 105 -8.41 5.78 -14.57
N VAL A 106 -8.16 6.71 -13.64
CA VAL A 106 -8.73 8.06 -13.69
C VAL A 106 -7.67 9.04 -14.18
N ASP A 107 -7.92 9.60 -15.35
CA ASP A 107 -7.13 10.72 -15.88
C ASP A 107 -7.69 12.03 -15.32
N HIS A 108 -7.03 12.53 -14.28
CA HIS A 108 -7.49 13.65 -13.47
C HIS A 108 -6.81 14.99 -13.83
N GLY A 109 -6.05 15.03 -14.92
CA GLY A 109 -5.36 16.24 -15.37
C GLY A 109 -4.13 16.67 -14.54
N LEU A 110 -3.78 15.92 -13.50
CA LEU A 110 -2.61 16.17 -12.66
C LEU A 110 -1.47 15.18 -12.93
N LEU A 111 -1.60 14.38 -13.98
CA LEU A 111 -0.60 13.45 -14.44
C LEU A 111 0.55 14.17 -15.15
N ARG A 112 1.69 13.49 -15.26
CA ARG A 112 2.79 13.97 -16.11
C ARG A 112 2.37 13.91 -17.57
N LYS A 113 3.08 14.67 -18.40
CA LYS A 113 2.87 14.63 -19.85
C LYS A 113 2.98 13.18 -20.35
N ASP A 114 2.01 12.76 -21.14
CA ASP A 114 1.91 11.43 -21.78
C ASP A 114 1.81 10.23 -20.80
N GLU A 115 1.81 10.47 -19.48
CA GLU A 115 1.78 9.41 -18.44
C GLU A 115 0.53 8.53 -18.52
N ALA A 116 -0.63 9.12 -18.84
CA ALA A 116 -1.87 8.36 -18.98
C ALA A 116 -1.78 7.29 -20.07
N ASP A 117 -1.19 7.63 -21.21
CA ASP A 117 -1.08 6.72 -22.35
C ASP A 117 0.02 5.66 -22.12
N GLU A 118 1.14 6.03 -21.49
CA GLU A 118 2.18 5.09 -21.07
C GLU A 118 1.66 4.05 -20.06
N VAL A 119 0.89 4.50 -19.05
CA VAL A 119 0.29 3.63 -18.04
C VAL A 119 -0.73 2.70 -18.69
N MET A 120 -1.62 3.22 -19.54
CA MET A 120 -2.61 2.40 -20.22
C MET A 120 -1.98 1.34 -21.12
N GLY A 121 -0.94 1.68 -21.87
CA GLY A 121 -0.19 0.73 -22.69
C GLY A 121 0.44 -0.38 -21.83
N SER A 122 1.16 0.00 -20.79
CA SER A 122 1.86 -0.96 -19.93
C SER A 122 0.91 -1.92 -19.20
N LEU A 123 -0.21 -1.41 -18.69
CA LEU A 123 -1.15 -2.22 -17.90
C LEU A 123 -2.04 -3.10 -18.80
N LYS A 124 -2.47 -2.59 -19.94
CA LYS A 124 -3.34 -3.33 -20.87
C LYS A 124 -2.58 -4.40 -21.61
N ASP A 125 -1.44 -4.05 -22.19
CA ASP A 125 -0.65 -4.95 -23.03
C ASP A 125 0.28 -5.85 -22.20
N GLY A 126 0.83 -5.34 -21.08
CA GLY A 126 1.77 -6.07 -20.24
C GLY A 126 1.11 -7.04 -19.25
N LEU A 127 -0.03 -6.66 -18.67
CA LEU A 127 -0.71 -7.41 -17.60
C LEU A 127 -2.05 -8.02 -18.03
N ASN A 128 -2.49 -7.79 -19.27
CA ASN A 128 -3.77 -8.26 -19.81
C ASN A 128 -4.98 -7.90 -18.92
N LEU A 129 -4.95 -6.71 -18.31
CA LEU A 129 -6.02 -6.22 -17.45
C LEU A 129 -7.09 -5.53 -18.29
N ASN A 130 -8.35 -5.79 -17.96
CA ASN A 130 -9.48 -5.05 -18.54
C ASN A 130 -9.64 -3.72 -17.81
N ILE A 131 -9.16 -2.62 -18.41
CA ILE A 131 -9.09 -1.30 -17.81
C ILE A 131 -10.03 -0.34 -18.47
N THR A 132 -10.86 0.34 -17.68
CA THR A 132 -11.67 1.47 -18.10
C THR A 132 -10.94 2.77 -17.77
N LYS A 133 -10.61 3.58 -18.78
CA LYS A 133 -10.04 4.93 -18.59
C LYS A 133 -11.19 5.93 -18.43
N ILE A 134 -11.15 6.73 -17.36
CA ILE A 134 -12.10 7.80 -17.07
C ILE A 134 -11.42 9.14 -17.27
N GLN A 135 -11.97 9.98 -18.12
CA GLN A 135 -11.55 11.37 -18.27
C GLN A 135 -12.26 12.22 -17.21
N ALA A 136 -11.51 12.76 -16.27
CA ALA A 136 -12.05 13.53 -15.15
C ALA A 136 -11.30 14.85 -14.90
N GLU A 137 -10.44 15.25 -15.84
CA GLU A 137 -9.59 16.45 -15.73
C GLU A 137 -10.38 17.69 -15.30
N ASP A 138 -11.46 18.02 -16.02
CA ASP A 138 -12.26 19.22 -15.76
C ASP A 138 -12.81 19.24 -14.34
N ILE A 139 -13.31 18.09 -13.85
CA ILE A 139 -13.92 17.97 -12.53
C ILE A 139 -12.87 18.18 -11.42
N PHE A 140 -11.69 17.58 -11.58
CA PHE A 140 -10.62 17.71 -10.60
C PHE A 140 -10.04 19.13 -10.58
N LEU A 141 -9.80 19.74 -11.73
CA LEU A 141 -9.26 21.08 -11.83
C LEU A 141 -10.23 22.13 -11.29
N GLU A 142 -11.53 22.02 -11.58
CA GLU A 142 -12.56 22.89 -11.01
C GLU A 142 -12.58 22.84 -9.48
N LYS A 143 -12.50 21.63 -8.89
CA LYS A 143 -12.50 21.46 -7.44
C LYS A 143 -11.24 21.98 -6.75
N LEU A 144 -10.14 22.04 -7.48
CA LEU A 144 -8.85 22.52 -6.97
C LEU A 144 -8.61 24.00 -7.22
N ASP A 145 -9.49 24.66 -7.97
CA ASP A 145 -9.34 26.09 -8.27
C ASP A 145 -9.30 26.93 -6.99
N GLY A 146 -8.32 27.81 -6.89
CA GLY A 146 -8.10 28.66 -5.72
C GLY A 146 -7.60 27.94 -4.46
N VAL A 147 -7.41 26.62 -4.47
CA VAL A 147 -6.92 25.87 -3.30
C VAL A 147 -5.39 25.83 -3.32
N SER A 148 -4.75 26.51 -2.38
CA SER A 148 -3.28 26.55 -2.24
C SER A 148 -2.74 25.58 -1.19
N ASP A 149 -3.51 25.28 -0.15
CA ASP A 149 -3.11 24.43 0.97
C ASP A 149 -2.94 22.97 0.53
N PRO A 150 -1.76 22.34 0.76
CA PRO A 150 -1.48 20.98 0.31
C PRO A 150 -2.39 19.92 0.93
N GLU A 151 -2.75 20.07 2.19
CA GLU A 151 -3.58 19.08 2.90
C GLU A 151 -5.04 19.14 2.42
N LYS A 152 -5.54 20.34 2.14
CA LYS A 152 -6.85 20.53 1.51
C LYS A 152 -6.86 19.93 0.11
N LYS A 153 -5.81 20.13 -0.68
CA LYS A 153 -5.68 19.49 -2.01
C LYS A 153 -5.78 17.98 -1.93
N ARG A 154 -5.04 17.34 -1.01
CA ARG A 154 -5.09 15.87 -0.82
C ARG A 154 -6.49 15.38 -0.50
N LYS A 155 -7.19 16.05 0.42
CA LYS A 155 -8.56 15.69 0.79
C LYS A 155 -9.51 15.81 -0.38
N ILE A 156 -9.46 16.91 -1.13
CA ILE A 156 -10.29 17.13 -2.31
C ILE A 156 -10.01 16.06 -3.38
N ILE A 157 -8.75 15.79 -3.66
CA ILE A 157 -8.35 14.78 -4.63
C ILE A 157 -8.85 13.40 -4.21
N GLY A 158 -8.62 13.01 -2.95
CA GLY A 158 -9.06 11.73 -2.41
C GLY A 158 -10.58 11.55 -2.48
N GLU A 159 -11.34 12.55 -2.02
CA GLU A 159 -12.79 12.55 -2.10
C GLU A 159 -13.25 12.45 -3.56
N GLN A 160 -12.68 13.25 -4.45
CA GLN A 160 -13.09 13.25 -5.85
C GLN A 160 -12.80 11.93 -6.57
N PHE A 161 -11.70 11.22 -6.23
CA PHE A 161 -11.45 9.88 -6.72
C PHE A 161 -12.58 8.92 -6.33
N ILE A 162 -12.97 8.92 -5.07
CA ILE A 162 -14.03 8.03 -4.58
C ILE A 162 -15.35 8.34 -5.26
N ARG A 163 -15.74 9.61 -5.37
CA ARG A 163 -16.98 10.01 -6.08
C ARG A 163 -16.94 9.60 -7.56
N THR A 164 -15.76 9.66 -8.18
CA THR A 164 -15.57 9.19 -9.56
C THR A 164 -15.78 7.68 -9.66
N PHE A 165 -15.24 6.89 -8.72
CA PHE A 165 -15.47 5.44 -8.68
C PHE A 165 -16.94 5.11 -8.42
N GLU A 166 -17.59 5.72 -7.42
CA GLU A 166 -19.00 5.53 -7.12
C GLU A 166 -19.86 5.82 -8.36
N ASN A 167 -19.64 6.97 -9.02
CA ASN A 167 -20.39 7.33 -10.21
C ASN A 167 -20.17 6.38 -11.38
N THR A 168 -18.92 5.93 -11.59
CA THR A 168 -18.60 5.01 -12.69
C THR A 168 -19.18 3.62 -12.46
N THR A 169 -19.33 3.22 -11.22
CA THR A 169 -19.79 1.87 -10.86
C THR A 169 -21.29 1.78 -10.60
N LYS A 170 -22.05 2.88 -10.62
CA LYS A 170 -23.49 2.92 -10.37
C LYS A 170 -24.30 1.93 -11.21
N ASP A 171 -23.90 1.79 -12.48
CA ASP A 171 -24.58 0.92 -13.44
C ASP A 171 -23.95 -0.49 -13.49
N MET A 172 -22.95 -0.76 -12.66
CA MET A 172 -22.29 -2.07 -12.58
C MET A 172 -22.95 -2.93 -11.50
N GLU A 173 -23.34 -4.13 -11.87
CA GLU A 173 -23.98 -5.05 -10.93
C GLU A 173 -22.98 -5.58 -9.88
N ASN A 174 -23.46 -5.72 -8.65
CA ASN A 174 -22.78 -6.43 -7.55
C ASN A 174 -21.36 -5.86 -7.18
N ILE A 175 -21.11 -4.59 -7.42
CA ILE A 175 -19.88 -3.94 -6.89
C ILE A 175 -20.07 -3.71 -5.39
N SER A 176 -19.23 -4.34 -4.58
CA SER A 176 -19.29 -4.24 -3.11
C SER A 176 -17.96 -3.86 -2.48
N PHE A 177 -16.88 -3.92 -3.25
CA PHE A 177 -15.53 -3.70 -2.73
C PHE A 177 -14.75 -2.71 -3.59
N LEU A 178 -13.91 -1.91 -2.90
CA LEU A 178 -12.86 -1.08 -3.48
C LEU A 178 -11.50 -1.67 -3.09
N ALA A 179 -10.70 -2.05 -4.08
CA ALA A 179 -9.33 -2.52 -3.85
C ALA A 179 -8.35 -1.34 -3.85
N GLN A 180 -7.50 -1.29 -2.84
CA GLN A 180 -6.43 -0.31 -2.69
C GLN A 180 -5.07 -0.99 -2.54
N GLY A 181 -4.03 -0.37 -3.11
CA GLY A 181 -2.64 -0.82 -3.04
C GLY A 181 -1.90 -0.26 -1.81
N THR A 182 -2.55 -0.22 -0.65
CA THR A 182 -1.92 0.18 0.61
C THR A 182 -0.85 -0.82 1.00
N LEU A 183 0.35 -0.34 1.30
CA LEU A 183 1.47 -1.16 1.74
C LEU A 183 1.60 -1.17 3.27
N TYR A 184 2.19 -2.24 3.82
CA TYR A 184 2.51 -2.31 5.24
C TYR A 184 3.33 -1.11 5.78
N PRO A 185 4.38 -0.61 5.10
CA PRO A 185 5.06 0.61 5.50
C PRO A 185 4.14 1.84 5.61
N ASP A 186 3.19 2.01 4.68
CA ASP A 186 2.24 3.13 4.72
C ASP A 186 1.37 3.09 5.98
N VAL A 187 0.99 1.89 6.42
CA VAL A 187 0.21 1.68 7.64
C VAL A 187 1.00 2.07 8.88
N ILE A 188 2.28 1.67 8.94
CA ILE A 188 3.17 2.01 10.07
C ILE A 188 3.39 3.52 10.12
N GLU A 189 3.70 4.15 9.00
CA GLU A 189 3.95 5.59 8.91
C GLU A 189 2.71 6.42 9.23
N SER A 190 1.52 5.94 8.85
CA SER A 190 0.24 6.62 9.11
C SER A 190 -0.34 6.33 10.48
N GLY A 191 -0.07 5.15 11.03
CA GLY A 191 -0.51 4.69 12.36
C GLY A 191 0.34 5.24 13.51
N GLY A 192 1.25 6.15 13.22
CA GLY A 192 2.12 6.78 14.19
C GLY A 192 1.35 7.39 15.34
N SER A 193 1.48 6.72 16.50
CA SER A 193 1.29 7.24 17.84
C SER A 193 -0.08 7.08 18.53
N LYS A 194 -0.50 5.85 18.69
CA LYS A 194 -1.17 5.54 19.97
C LYS A 194 -0.16 5.40 21.15
N LEU A 195 1.15 5.56 20.93
CA LEU A 195 2.21 5.26 21.91
C LEU A 195 3.22 6.38 22.20
N GLY A 196 3.00 7.64 21.75
CA GLY A 196 3.92 8.72 22.12
C GLY A 196 3.69 10.04 21.39
N PRO A 197 4.36 11.15 21.81
CA PRO A 197 4.19 12.50 21.27
C PRO A 197 4.90 12.71 19.92
N ALA A 198 5.11 11.67 19.13
CA ALA A 198 5.64 11.81 17.78
C ALA A 198 4.56 12.42 16.88
N VAL A 199 4.88 13.55 16.27
CA VAL A 199 4.02 14.24 15.31
C VAL A 199 3.76 13.27 14.14
N THR A 200 2.48 13.01 13.87
CA THR A 200 2.05 12.27 12.67
C THR A 200 2.54 13.03 11.43
N ILE A 201 3.58 12.52 10.77
CA ILE A 201 4.30 13.28 9.74
C ILE A 201 3.58 13.25 8.39
N LYS A 202 2.70 12.28 8.13
CA LYS A 202 1.87 12.25 6.91
C LYS A 202 0.63 11.39 7.07
N SER A 203 -0.52 11.90 6.67
CA SER A 203 -1.64 11.06 6.24
C SER A 203 -1.30 10.54 4.84
N HIS A 204 -1.03 9.26 4.69
CA HIS A 204 -0.95 8.65 3.35
C HIS A 204 -2.31 8.75 2.66
N HIS A 205 -2.29 9.00 1.34
CA HIS A 205 -3.51 9.11 0.54
C HIS A 205 -4.37 7.83 0.58
N ASN A 206 -3.78 6.69 0.91
CA ASN A 206 -4.46 5.41 1.09
C ASN A 206 -4.95 5.17 2.53
N VAL A 207 -4.59 6.03 3.49
CA VAL A 207 -4.97 5.88 4.91
C VAL A 207 -5.51 7.21 5.42
N GLY A 208 -6.81 7.26 5.71
CA GLY A 208 -7.46 8.44 6.29
C GLY A 208 -7.96 9.51 5.32
N GLY A 209 -7.93 9.26 4.01
CA GLY A 209 -8.46 10.17 2.98
C GLY A 209 -9.83 9.78 2.41
N LEU A 210 -10.41 8.68 2.89
CA LEU A 210 -11.69 8.18 2.40
C LEU A 210 -12.85 8.88 3.10
N PRO A 211 -13.96 9.18 2.38
CA PRO A 211 -15.18 9.70 2.96
C PRO A 211 -15.79 8.74 3.98
N ASP A 212 -16.42 9.29 5.02
CA ASP A 212 -17.11 8.51 6.06
C ASP A 212 -18.34 7.77 5.53
N ASP A 213 -18.91 8.22 4.41
CA ASP A 213 -20.08 7.67 3.74
C ASP A 213 -19.75 6.73 2.57
N LEU A 214 -18.53 6.14 2.58
CA LEU A 214 -18.08 5.21 1.54
C LEU A 214 -19.02 4.01 1.41
N GLU A 215 -19.55 3.79 0.22
CA GLU A 215 -20.45 2.66 -0.08
C GLU A 215 -19.73 1.32 -0.26
N PHE A 216 -18.39 1.34 -0.46
CA PHE A 216 -17.58 0.14 -0.69
C PHE A 216 -16.91 -0.38 0.59
N LYS A 217 -16.81 -1.70 0.70
CA LYS A 217 -15.88 -2.33 1.63
C LYS A 217 -14.47 -2.30 1.06
N LEU A 218 -13.48 -1.98 1.89
CA LEU A 218 -12.09 -1.98 1.44
C LEU A 218 -11.51 -3.39 1.39
N ILE A 219 -10.68 -3.63 0.39
CA ILE A 219 -9.81 -4.80 0.30
C ILE A 219 -8.39 -4.33 -0.05
N GLU A 220 -7.42 -4.68 0.80
CA GLU A 220 -6.04 -4.17 0.75
C GLU A 220 -5.05 -5.35 0.71
N PRO A 221 -4.83 -5.97 -0.45
CA PRO A 221 -4.06 -7.22 -0.55
C PRO A 221 -2.56 -7.11 -0.23
N LEU A 222 -2.03 -5.89 -0.12
CA LEU A 222 -0.61 -5.60 0.11
C LEU A 222 -0.33 -5.06 1.52
N ARG A 223 -1.35 -5.04 2.37
CA ARG A 223 -1.30 -4.39 3.69
C ARG A 223 -0.52 -5.19 4.74
N ASP A 224 -0.41 -6.52 4.59
CA ASP A 224 0.19 -7.45 5.57
C ASP A 224 1.56 -7.99 5.11
#